data_da8d543448f74d4f18a694a0bd53b23d
#
_entry.id   da8d543448f74d4f18a694a0bd53b23d
#
_cell.length_a   1.000
_cell.length_b   1.000
_cell.length_c   1.000
_cell.angle_alpha   90.00
_cell.angle_beta   90.00
_cell.angle_gamma   90.00
#
_symmetry.space_group_name_H-M   'P 1'
#
loop_
_entity.id
_entity.type
_entity.pdbx_description
1 polymer ?
#
loop_
_entity_poly.entity_id
_entity_poly.type
_entity_poly.pdbx_seq_one_letter_code
_entity_poly.pdbx_strand_id
1 'polypeptide(L)'
;MKLKNLLLAAALFSLAGCSQAGQNAAQGGDNTNSGGRGTGSYTAQSAGDNRKLNATETPRLKAGAEQVHRQPQPLSLADLHQKYKSTFLFNGPASLREVALTFDDVPDNEFTPQVLDVLKAYGVRATFFVVGNRAEAHPDIVRRIAAEGHVLGNHSYDHPNLPKMSDDVFHDQVKRTGDILANITGIHTRLFRPPYGNIDEDQIKWLASQQYHVINWNVDSLDWKGLNADQVATNVLSHVNPGSIVLQHGAGGTGEDLSGTVKALPTIIERLQARGIKLVTIPELLQIPAGL
;
A
#
# COMPACT_ATOMS: atom_id res chain seq x y z
N MET A 1 2.48 -55.68 -10.69
CA MET A 1 3.49 -56.38 -9.85
C MET A 1 4.57 -55.40 -9.42
N LYS A 2 4.79 -55.34 -8.12
CA LYS A 2 5.86 -54.76 -7.29
C LYS A 2 5.79 -53.24 -6.97
N LEU A 3 5.15 -52.99 -5.80
CA LEU A 3 5.43 -51.90 -4.86
C LEU A 3 6.93 -51.86 -4.48
N LYS A 4 7.46 -50.69 -4.26
CA LYS A 4 8.55 -50.49 -3.28
C LYS A 4 8.30 -49.19 -2.52
N ASN A 5 8.02 -49.35 -1.25
CA ASN A 5 8.06 -48.38 -0.18
C ASN A 5 9.53 -47.96 0.10
N LEU A 6 9.76 -46.73 0.46
CA LEU A 6 10.88 -46.33 1.33
C LEU A 6 10.55 -45.01 2.04
N LEU A 7 10.07 -45.13 3.23
CA LEU A 7 10.64 -44.78 4.54
C LEU A 7 11.09 -43.33 4.79
N LEU A 8 10.32 -42.74 5.70
CA LEU A 8 10.49 -41.59 6.58
C LEU A 8 11.88 -41.54 7.27
N ALA A 9 12.46 -40.37 7.37
CA ALA A 9 13.43 -40.06 8.42
C ALA A 9 13.10 -38.69 9.03
N ALA A 10 12.55 -38.74 10.24
CA ALA A 10 12.42 -37.61 11.14
C ALA A 10 13.73 -37.42 11.90
N ALA A 11 14.24 -36.19 11.95
CA ALA A 11 15.31 -35.81 12.86
C ALA A 11 14.79 -34.74 13.82
N LEU A 12 14.58 -35.19 15.04
CA LEU A 12 14.40 -34.38 16.25
C LEU A 12 15.75 -33.80 16.66
N PHE A 13 15.83 -32.52 16.90
CA PHE A 13 16.91 -31.93 17.73
C PHE A 13 16.31 -31.16 18.90
N SER A 14 16.78 -31.58 20.07
CA SER A 14 16.34 -31.19 21.40
C SER A 14 16.91 -29.84 21.83
N LEU A 15 16.14 -29.20 22.70
CA LEU A 15 16.43 -28.05 23.54
C LEU A 15 17.66 -28.24 24.44
N ALA A 16 18.43 -27.18 24.60
CA ALA A 16 19.16 -26.90 25.85
C ALA A 16 19.18 -25.38 26.04
N GLY A 17 18.63 -24.97 27.16
CA GLY A 17 18.53 -23.63 27.66
C GLY A 17 19.77 -23.21 28.43
N CYS A 18 19.85 -21.90 28.64
CA CYS A 18 20.55 -21.31 29.80
C CYS A 18 19.95 -19.94 30.08
N SER A 19 19.40 -19.83 31.28
CA SER A 19 18.98 -18.62 31.95
C SER A 19 20.16 -17.86 32.51
N GLN A 20 20.18 -16.53 32.42
CA GLN A 20 20.81 -15.71 33.45
C GLN A 20 20.00 -14.45 33.69
N ALA A 21 19.56 -14.34 34.94
CA ALA A 21 18.96 -13.17 35.53
C ALA A 21 20.04 -12.18 35.96
N GLY A 22 19.81 -10.91 35.77
CA GLY A 22 20.58 -9.82 36.31
C GLY A 22 19.65 -8.75 36.86
N GLN A 23 19.42 -8.80 38.15
CA GLN A 23 18.79 -7.75 38.94
C GLN A 23 19.71 -6.54 39.03
N ASN A 24 19.19 -5.33 38.91
CA ASN A 24 19.69 -4.22 39.72
C ASN A 24 18.57 -3.21 40.00
N ALA A 25 18.63 -2.80 41.28
CA ALA A 25 17.59 -2.13 42.04
C ALA A 25 17.50 -0.62 41.82
N ALA A 26 16.32 -0.15 42.06
CA ALA A 26 15.78 1.07 42.63
C ALA A 26 16.75 2.22 43.04
N GLN A 27 16.34 3.43 42.64
CA GLN A 27 16.30 4.56 43.57
C GLN A 27 15.16 5.51 43.19
N GLY A 28 14.37 5.83 44.22
CA GLY A 28 13.22 6.65 44.22
C GLY A 28 13.53 8.17 44.26
N GLY A 29 12.56 8.92 43.95
CA GLY A 29 12.51 10.37 44.07
C GLY A 29 11.06 10.86 43.98
N ASP A 30 10.41 10.95 45.12
CA ASP A 30 9.17 11.69 45.32
C ASP A 30 9.33 13.15 44.87
N ASN A 31 8.38 13.64 44.14
CA ASN A 31 8.04 15.03 44.21
C ASN A 31 6.55 15.25 43.85
N THR A 32 5.79 15.47 44.90
CA THR A 32 4.42 16.01 44.90
C THR A 32 4.45 17.44 44.40
N ASN A 33 3.63 17.78 43.43
CA ASN A 33 3.01 19.11 43.44
C ASN A 33 1.63 19.14 42.76
N SER A 34 0.79 19.83 43.42
CA SER A 34 -0.65 20.04 43.30
C SER A 34 -1.09 20.83 42.07
N GLY A 35 -2.29 20.48 41.56
CA GLY A 35 -3.36 21.41 41.26
C GLY A 35 -3.21 22.33 40.05
N GLY A 36 -4.05 22.11 39.05
CA GLY A 36 -4.32 23.07 37.99
C GLY A 36 -5.34 22.56 37.01
N ARG A 37 -6.65 22.75 37.29
CA ARG A 37 -7.68 22.65 36.24
C ARG A 37 -7.44 23.78 35.23
N GLY A 38 -6.93 23.44 34.08
CA GLY A 38 -6.86 24.30 32.90
C GLY A 38 -7.82 23.77 31.85
N THR A 39 -8.97 24.44 31.70
CA THR A 39 -9.83 24.31 30.52
C THR A 39 -9.09 24.92 29.35
N GLY A 40 -8.37 24.09 28.62
CA GLY A 40 -7.70 24.47 27.35
C GLY A 40 -8.69 24.33 26.20
N SER A 41 -9.24 25.45 25.76
CA SER A 41 -9.91 25.56 24.47
C SER A 41 -8.91 25.18 23.36
N TYR A 42 -9.19 24.12 22.67
CA TYR A 42 -8.47 23.81 21.44
C TYR A 42 -8.92 24.76 20.33
N THR A 43 -8.21 25.86 20.18
CA THR A 43 -8.28 26.64 18.94
C THR A 43 -7.61 25.82 17.86
N ALA A 44 -8.38 25.36 16.90
CA ALA A 44 -7.89 24.81 15.66
C ALA A 44 -7.11 25.93 14.92
N GLN A 45 -5.81 25.98 15.11
CA GLN A 45 -4.94 26.74 14.23
C GLN A 45 -4.73 25.92 12.97
N SER A 46 -5.59 26.16 11.98
CA SER A 46 -5.29 25.88 10.59
C SER A 46 -4.23 26.88 10.13
N ALA A 47 -2.99 26.70 10.56
CA ALA A 47 -1.86 27.34 9.93
C ALA A 47 -1.63 26.61 8.60
N GLY A 48 -2.25 27.11 7.55
CA GLY A 48 -1.88 26.75 6.19
C GLY A 48 -0.40 27.11 6.01
N ASP A 49 0.45 26.09 6.08
CA ASP A 49 1.86 26.23 5.66
C ASP A 49 1.86 26.35 4.14
N ASN A 50 1.62 27.59 3.67
CA ASN A 50 1.73 27.99 2.26
C ASN A 50 3.20 28.02 1.81
N ARG A 51 4.00 27.02 2.19
CA ARG A 51 5.26 26.79 1.50
C ARG A 51 4.91 26.34 0.09
N LYS A 52 5.24 27.18 -0.88
CA LYS A 52 5.38 26.73 -2.27
C LYS A 52 6.42 25.62 -2.24
N LEU A 53 5.94 24.36 -2.24
CA LEU A 53 6.80 23.21 -2.40
C LEU A 53 7.57 23.40 -3.69
N ASN A 54 8.88 23.37 -3.62
CA ASN A 54 9.69 23.33 -4.83
C ASN A 54 9.25 22.09 -5.60
N ALA A 55 8.97 22.23 -6.89
CA ALA A 55 8.47 21.15 -7.76
C ALA A 55 9.39 19.91 -7.82
N THR A 56 10.55 19.98 -7.19
CA THR A 56 11.55 18.89 -7.11
C THR A 56 11.53 18.13 -5.80
N GLU A 57 10.81 18.60 -4.76
CA GLU A 57 10.80 17.93 -3.46
C GLU A 57 9.54 17.09 -3.28
N THR A 58 9.71 15.80 -3.07
CA THR A 58 8.59 14.88 -2.78
C THR A 58 8.17 15.02 -1.32
N PRO A 59 6.89 15.34 -1.02
CA PRO A 59 6.38 15.41 0.34
C PRO A 59 6.54 14.09 1.08
N ARG A 60 6.88 14.19 2.37
CA ARG A 60 7.02 13.02 3.24
C ARG A 60 5.65 12.41 3.54
N LEU A 61 5.62 11.09 3.72
CA LEU A 61 4.46 10.40 4.26
C LEU A 61 4.22 10.82 5.71
N LYS A 62 3.01 11.23 6.06
CA LYS A 62 2.69 11.80 7.38
C LYS A 62 2.94 10.83 8.53
N ALA A 63 2.58 9.58 8.37
CA ALA A 63 2.78 8.55 9.38
C ALA A 63 4.16 7.88 9.31
N GLY A 64 5.00 8.22 8.32
CA GLY A 64 6.34 7.66 8.14
C GLY A 64 6.37 6.42 7.24
N ALA A 65 7.49 5.72 7.28
CA ALA A 65 7.74 4.57 6.44
C ALA A 65 6.85 3.36 6.77
N GLU A 66 6.57 2.53 5.78
CA GLU A 66 5.79 1.29 5.89
C GLU A 66 6.28 0.36 7.02
N GLN A 67 7.59 0.24 7.22
CA GLN A 67 8.19 -0.61 8.25
C GLN A 67 7.71 -0.29 9.67
N VAL A 68 7.36 0.98 9.95
CA VAL A 68 6.97 1.44 11.29
C VAL A 68 5.52 1.10 11.62
N HIS A 69 4.65 1.09 10.60
CA HIS A 69 3.21 1.03 10.80
C HIS A 69 2.56 -0.26 10.33
N ARG A 70 3.30 -1.07 9.56
CA ARG A 70 2.80 -2.32 9.03
C ARG A 70 2.85 -3.41 10.08
N GLN A 71 1.78 -3.48 10.88
CA GLN A 71 1.56 -4.55 11.84
C GLN A 71 0.68 -5.64 11.22
N PRO A 72 0.87 -6.93 11.59
CA PRO A 72 -0.09 -7.95 11.25
C PRO A 72 -1.47 -7.50 11.73
N GLN A 73 -2.40 -7.33 10.79
CA GLN A 73 -3.75 -6.92 11.15
C GLN A 73 -4.45 -8.08 11.84
N PRO A 74 -5.15 -7.81 12.93
CA PRO A 74 -5.97 -8.84 13.58
C PRO A 74 -7.09 -9.30 12.65
N LEU A 75 -7.71 -10.43 12.99
CA LEU A 75 -8.82 -11.10 12.30
C LEU A 75 -9.92 -10.17 11.77
N SER A 76 -9.98 -8.93 12.26
CA SER A 76 -10.94 -7.90 11.86
C SER A 76 -10.97 -7.58 10.36
N LEU A 77 -9.81 -7.57 9.66
CA LEU A 77 -9.81 -7.31 8.21
C LEU A 77 -10.39 -8.46 7.40
N ALA A 78 -10.17 -9.71 7.82
CA ALA A 78 -10.79 -10.88 7.19
C ALA A 78 -12.31 -10.87 7.39
N ASP A 79 -12.78 -10.53 8.59
CA ASP A 79 -14.21 -10.40 8.89
C ASP A 79 -14.85 -9.25 8.09
N LEU A 80 -14.18 -8.11 8.01
CA LEU A 80 -14.62 -6.96 7.21
C LEU A 80 -14.68 -7.31 5.72
N HIS A 81 -13.69 -8.02 5.18
CA HIS A 81 -13.73 -8.50 3.81
C HIS A 81 -14.93 -9.45 3.58
N GLN A 82 -15.15 -10.39 4.50
CA GLN A 82 -16.28 -11.32 4.41
C GLN A 82 -17.63 -10.58 4.43
N LYS A 83 -17.73 -9.51 5.21
CA LYS A 83 -18.95 -8.70 5.36
C LYS A 83 -19.18 -7.76 4.17
N TYR A 84 -18.11 -7.22 3.58
CA TYR A 84 -18.16 -6.20 2.52
C TYR A 84 -17.54 -6.68 1.21
N LYS A 85 -17.83 -7.91 0.78
CA LYS A 85 -17.22 -8.60 -0.39
C LYS A 85 -17.29 -7.82 -1.72
N SER A 86 -18.28 -6.96 -1.90
CA SER A 86 -18.43 -6.14 -3.11
C SER A 86 -17.67 -4.82 -3.03
N THR A 87 -17.25 -4.40 -1.84
CA THR A 87 -16.62 -3.09 -1.60
C THR A 87 -15.17 -3.23 -1.18
N PHE A 88 -14.84 -4.21 -0.33
CA PHE A 88 -13.50 -4.42 0.22
C PHE A 88 -12.88 -5.67 -0.38
N LEU A 89 -11.92 -5.49 -1.30
CA LEU A 89 -11.45 -6.49 -2.25
C LEU A 89 -9.95 -6.75 -2.06
N PHE A 90 -9.53 -8.02 -2.11
CA PHE A 90 -8.14 -8.45 -1.93
C PHE A 90 -7.58 -9.19 -3.15
N ASN A 91 -8.44 -9.71 -3.99
CA ASN A 91 -8.11 -10.47 -5.19
C ASN A 91 -9.29 -10.51 -6.14
N GLY A 92 -9.03 -10.82 -7.39
CA GLY A 92 -10.05 -11.09 -8.41
C GLY A 92 -10.39 -12.59 -8.51
N PRO A 93 -11.22 -12.96 -9.50
CA PRO A 93 -11.60 -14.33 -9.75
C PRO A 93 -10.39 -15.20 -10.13
N ALA A 94 -10.20 -16.32 -9.41
CA ALA A 94 -9.12 -17.28 -9.72
C ALA A 94 -9.32 -18.02 -11.06
N SER A 95 -10.53 -17.98 -11.64
CA SER A 95 -10.85 -18.56 -12.94
C SER A 95 -10.21 -17.80 -14.10
N LEU A 96 -9.88 -16.51 -13.90
CA LEU A 96 -9.18 -15.70 -14.88
C LEU A 96 -7.67 -15.90 -14.73
N ARG A 97 -6.98 -16.17 -15.84
CA ARG A 97 -5.50 -16.24 -15.83
C ARG A 97 -4.91 -14.83 -15.89
N GLU A 98 -5.32 -13.99 -14.97
CA GLU A 98 -5.00 -12.56 -14.90
C GLU A 98 -4.45 -12.20 -13.53
N VAL A 99 -3.54 -11.22 -13.48
CA VAL A 99 -2.92 -10.67 -12.27
C VAL A 99 -2.81 -9.17 -12.44
N ALA A 100 -3.09 -8.40 -11.39
CA ALA A 100 -2.87 -6.97 -11.37
C ALA A 100 -1.59 -6.63 -10.61
N LEU A 101 -0.66 -5.95 -11.29
CA LEU A 101 0.45 -5.27 -10.64
C LEU A 101 -0.03 -3.90 -10.15
N THR A 102 0.26 -3.57 -8.89
CA THR A 102 -0.14 -2.30 -8.29
C THR A 102 1.04 -1.64 -7.60
N PHE A 103 1.06 -0.30 -7.63
CA PHE A 103 2.14 0.51 -7.08
C PHE A 103 1.57 1.59 -6.18
N ASP A 104 1.98 1.59 -4.91
CA ASP A 104 1.53 2.52 -3.90
C ASP A 104 2.52 3.69 -3.73
N ASP A 105 2.09 4.70 -2.99
CA ASP A 105 2.85 5.87 -2.55
C ASP A 105 3.28 6.84 -3.67
N VAL A 106 2.86 6.61 -4.88
CA VAL A 106 3.21 7.45 -6.04
C VAL A 106 2.56 8.85 -5.98
N PRO A 107 3.12 9.82 -6.73
CA PRO A 107 4.38 9.79 -7.45
C PRO A 107 5.57 10.28 -6.62
N ASP A 108 6.77 9.98 -7.11
CA ASP A 108 8.00 10.70 -6.80
C ASP A 108 8.77 10.99 -8.11
N ASN A 109 9.87 11.72 -8.02
CA ASN A 109 10.70 12.05 -9.17
C ASN A 109 11.86 11.06 -9.40
N GLU A 110 11.96 10.00 -8.60
CA GLU A 110 13.05 9.02 -8.67
C GLU A 110 12.58 7.66 -9.18
N PHE A 111 11.72 6.96 -8.41
CA PHE A 111 11.33 5.58 -8.73
C PHE A 111 10.12 5.48 -9.63
N THR A 112 9.10 6.35 -9.45
CA THR A 112 7.89 6.33 -10.28
C THR A 112 8.20 6.41 -11.78
N PRO A 113 9.06 7.33 -12.27
CA PRO A 113 9.42 7.39 -13.69
C PRO A 113 10.09 6.10 -14.19
N GLN A 114 10.94 5.47 -13.38
CA GLN A 114 11.65 4.25 -13.75
C GLN A 114 10.68 3.05 -13.84
N VAL A 115 9.71 2.94 -12.92
CA VAL A 115 8.63 1.93 -12.98
C VAL A 115 7.84 2.09 -14.28
N LEU A 116 7.44 3.31 -14.63
CA LEU A 116 6.71 3.62 -15.87
C LEU A 116 7.53 3.24 -17.11
N ASP A 117 8.84 3.53 -17.12
CA ASP A 117 9.72 3.16 -18.24
C ASP A 117 9.77 1.65 -18.46
N VAL A 118 9.87 0.86 -17.38
CA VAL A 118 9.84 -0.60 -17.48
C VAL A 118 8.48 -1.09 -17.99
N LEU A 119 7.37 -0.64 -17.39
CA LEU A 119 6.02 -1.05 -17.81
C LEU A 119 5.77 -0.74 -19.28
N LYS A 120 6.21 0.44 -19.74
CA LYS A 120 6.12 0.85 -21.15
C LYS A 120 6.94 -0.05 -22.07
N ALA A 121 8.17 -0.40 -21.68
CA ALA A 121 9.03 -1.28 -22.46
C ALA A 121 8.42 -2.68 -22.67
N TYR A 122 7.65 -3.16 -21.71
CA TYR A 122 6.97 -4.46 -21.77
C TYR A 122 5.51 -4.37 -22.26
N GLY A 123 5.00 -3.18 -22.54
CA GLY A 123 3.61 -2.98 -22.96
C GLY A 123 2.58 -3.39 -21.89
N VAL A 124 2.93 -3.29 -20.61
CA VAL A 124 2.10 -3.69 -19.47
C VAL A 124 1.46 -2.48 -18.84
N ARG A 125 0.14 -2.56 -18.60
CA ARG A 125 -0.60 -1.57 -17.80
C ARG A 125 -0.73 -2.04 -16.37
N ALA A 126 -0.74 -1.08 -15.43
CA ALA A 126 -0.83 -1.32 -14.00
C ALA A 126 -1.80 -0.34 -13.34
N THR A 127 -2.01 -0.48 -12.02
CA THR A 127 -2.78 0.47 -11.22
C THR A 127 -1.86 1.14 -10.20
N PHE A 128 -1.94 2.46 -10.10
CA PHE A 128 -1.13 3.30 -9.24
C PHE A 128 -2.00 3.98 -8.19
N PHE A 129 -1.72 3.74 -6.92
CA PHE A 129 -2.42 4.39 -5.81
C PHE A 129 -1.65 5.64 -5.37
N VAL A 130 -2.28 6.78 -5.60
CA VAL A 130 -1.65 8.10 -5.59
C VAL A 130 -1.90 8.81 -4.28
N VAL A 131 -0.83 9.29 -3.64
CA VAL A 131 -0.87 10.15 -2.47
C VAL A 131 -1.08 11.60 -2.90
N GLY A 132 -2.12 12.26 -2.37
CA GLY A 132 -2.59 13.55 -2.87
C GLY A 132 -1.56 14.66 -2.84
N ASN A 133 -0.83 14.84 -1.73
CA ASN A 133 0.20 15.87 -1.61
C ASN A 133 1.41 15.62 -2.54
N ARG A 134 1.68 14.35 -2.90
CA ARG A 134 2.69 14.00 -3.89
C ARG A 134 2.21 14.29 -5.31
N ALA A 135 0.91 14.09 -5.58
CA ALA A 135 0.30 14.48 -6.84
C ALA A 135 0.35 16.00 -7.06
N GLU A 136 0.14 16.80 -6.02
CA GLU A 136 0.30 18.26 -6.07
C GLU A 136 1.76 18.66 -6.38
N ALA A 137 2.74 17.94 -5.83
CA ALA A 137 4.16 18.20 -6.05
C ALA A 137 4.64 17.76 -7.44
N HIS A 138 4.09 16.67 -7.99
CA HIS A 138 4.54 16.07 -9.26
C HIS A 138 3.36 15.79 -10.21
N PRO A 139 2.58 16.83 -10.60
CA PRO A 139 1.39 16.66 -11.44
C PRO A 139 1.70 16.18 -12.86
N ASP A 140 2.89 16.40 -13.36
CA ASP A 140 3.39 15.93 -14.64
C ASP A 140 3.53 14.39 -14.66
N ILE A 141 4.02 13.80 -13.57
CA ILE A 141 4.12 12.34 -13.43
C ILE A 141 2.74 11.70 -13.33
N VAL A 142 1.78 12.33 -12.61
CA VAL A 142 0.38 11.85 -12.57
C VAL A 142 -0.23 11.87 -13.96
N ARG A 143 -0.01 12.95 -14.75
CA ARG A 143 -0.46 13.00 -16.16
C ARG A 143 0.19 11.90 -17.00
N ARG A 144 1.48 11.63 -16.79
CA ARG A 144 2.19 10.56 -17.48
C ARG A 144 1.58 9.18 -17.18
N ILE A 145 1.29 8.88 -15.90
CA ILE A 145 0.62 7.63 -15.50
C ILE A 145 -0.69 7.46 -16.28
N ALA A 146 -1.54 8.48 -16.32
CA ALA A 146 -2.80 8.44 -17.04
C ALA A 146 -2.62 8.33 -18.56
N ALA A 147 -1.71 9.11 -19.14
CA ALA A 147 -1.45 9.15 -20.59
C ALA A 147 -0.86 7.84 -21.13
N GLU A 148 -0.12 7.07 -20.31
CA GLU A 148 0.40 5.75 -20.68
C GLU A 148 -0.65 4.63 -20.47
N GLY A 149 -1.90 4.98 -20.11
CA GLY A 149 -3.03 4.06 -20.02
C GLY A 149 -3.09 3.26 -18.71
N HIS A 150 -2.32 3.66 -17.70
CA HIS A 150 -2.42 3.10 -16.37
C HIS A 150 -3.65 3.64 -15.62
N VAL A 151 -4.10 2.91 -14.60
CA VAL A 151 -5.24 3.32 -13.78
C VAL A 151 -4.75 4.05 -12.53
N LEU A 152 -5.43 5.14 -12.19
CA LEU A 152 -5.19 5.89 -10.97
C LEU A 152 -6.16 5.45 -9.86
N GLY A 153 -5.64 5.17 -8.68
CA GLY A 153 -6.38 4.98 -7.44
C GLY A 153 -6.01 6.06 -6.43
N ASN A 154 -6.86 6.26 -5.44
CA ASN A 154 -6.67 7.20 -4.35
C ASN A 154 -5.98 6.51 -3.18
N HIS A 155 -4.89 7.10 -2.65
CA HIS A 155 -4.14 6.59 -1.51
C HIS A 155 -4.09 7.56 -0.32
N SER A 156 -5.19 8.29 -0.09
CA SER A 156 -5.29 9.40 0.86
C SER A 156 -4.45 10.62 0.48
N TYR A 157 -4.56 11.71 1.26
CA TYR A 157 -3.86 12.95 0.93
C TYR A 157 -2.40 12.96 1.38
N ASP A 158 -2.10 12.58 2.63
CA ASP A 158 -0.76 12.61 3.22
C ASP A 158 -0.35 11.30 3.91
N HIS A 159 -1.03 10.19 3.57
CA HIS A 159 -0.71 8.83 4.02
C HIS A 159 -0.78 8.63 5.56
N PRO A 160 -1.89 8.99 6.24
CA PRO A 160 -2.04 8.76 7.67
C PRO A 160 -2.50 7.33 7.97
N ASN A 161 -2.38 6.90 9.23
CA ASN A 161 -3.06 5.69 9.69
C ASN A 161 -4.55 6.00 9.93
N LEU A 162 -5.38 5.71 8.94
CA LEU A 162 -6.78 6.16 8.85
C LEU A 162 -7.66 5.78 10.03
N PRO A 163 -7.63 4.55 10.61
CA PRO A 163 -8.45 4.22 11.78
C PRO A 163 -8.19 5.05 13.04
N LYS A 164 -7.12 5.84 13.03
CA LYS A 164 -6.79 6.75 14.14
C LYS A 164 -7.29 8.18 13.92
N MET A 165 -7.91 8.45 12.77
CA MET A 165 -8.41 9.77 12.39
C MET A 165 -9.89 9.90 12.74
N SER A 166 -10.34 11.15 12.97
CA SER A 166 -11.78 11.44 13.00
C SER A 166 -12.39 11.32 11.61
N ASP A 167 -13.71 11.11 11.55
CA ASP A 167 -14.43 10.98 10.30
C ASP A 167 -14.22 12.17 9.36
N ASP A 168 -14.26 13.39 9.89
CA ASP A 168 -14.05 14.61 9.09
C ASP A 168 -12.66 14.63 8.44
N VAL A 169 -11.61 14.25 9.20
CA VAL A 169 -10.24 14.17 8.68
C VAL A 169 -10.13 13.06 7.64
N PHE A 170 -10.71 11.89 7.91
CA PHE A 170 -10.73 10.79 6.95
C PHE A 170 -11.45 11.19 5.65
N HIS A 171 -12.63 11.83 5.75
CA HIS A 171 -13.36 12.29 4.57
C HIS A 171 -12.56 13.30 3.74
N ASP A 172 -11.86 14.23 4.41
CA ASP A 172 -11.00 15.21 3.74
C ASP A 172 -9.84 14.52 3.01
N GLN A 173 -9.17 13.56 3.64
CA GLN A 173 -8.09 12.77 3.04
C GLN A 173 -8.51 12.14 1.69
N VAL A 174 -9.71 11.59 1.62
CA VAL A 174 -10.23 10.94 0.43
C VAL A 174 -10.70 11.95 -0.62
N LYS A 175 -11.53 12.93 -0.21
CA LYS A 175 -12.12 13.90 -1.12
C LYS A 175 -11.06 14.78 -1.76
N ARG A 176 -10.16 15.34 -0.96
CA ARG A 176 -9.10 16.23 -1.43
C ARG A 176 -8.22 15.55 -2.48
N THR A 177 -7.84 14.30 -2.24
CA THR A 177 -7.04 13.54 -3.22
C THR A 177 -7.83 13.25 -4.50
N GLY A 178 -9.11 12.89 -4.37
CA GLY A 178 -9.99 12.71 -5.52
C GLY A 178 -10.08 13.97 -6.40
N ASP A 179 -10.27 15.13 -5.77
CA ASP A 179 -10.35 16.42 -6.46
C ASP A 179 -9.03 16.79 -7.15
N ILE A 180 -7.89 16.55 -6.49
CA ILE A 180 -6.56 16.77 -7.07
C ILE A 180 -6.37 15.91 -8.33
N LEU A 181 -6.68 14.62 -8.25
CA LEU A 181 -6.55 13.71 -9.39
C LEU A 181 -7.46 14.13 -10.56
N ALA A 182 -8.71 14.50 -10.26
CA ALA A 182 -9.64 15.01 -11.24
C ALA A 182 -9.16 16.31 -11.90
N ASN A 183 -8.62 17.23 -11.11
CA ASN A 183 -8.07 18.50 -11.63
C ASN A 183 -6.84 18.30 -12.53
N ILE A 184 -5.99 17.31 -12.22
CA ILE A 184 -4.78 17.04 -13.00
C ILE A 184 -5.09 16.29 -14.31
N THR A 185 -6.03 15.32 -14.26
CA THR A 185 -6.21 14.33 -15.33
C THR A 185 -7.62 14.30 -15.96
N GLY A 186 -8.61 14.92 -15.32
CA GLY A 186 -10.01 14.77 -15.68
C GLY A 186 -10.64 13.44 -15.22
N ILE A 187 -9.90 12.58 -14.49
CA ILE A 187 -10.35 11.25 -14.08
C ILE A 187 -10.87 11.30 -12.64
N HIS A 188 -12.12 10.92 -12.43
CA HIS A 188 -12.74 10.72 -11.12
C HIS A 188 -12.60 9.25 -10.72
N THR A 189 -11.50 8.89 -10.07
CA THR A 189 -11.27 7.50 -9.64
C THR A 189 -12.29 7.04 -8.62
N ARG A 190 -12.64 5.74 -8.68
CA ARG A 190 -13.47 5.03 -7.70
C ARG A 190 -12.71 3.91 -6.99
N LEU A 191 -11.40 3.90 -7.11
CA LEU A 191 -10.53 2.98 -6.40
C LEU A 191 -9.86 3.71 -5.24
N PHE A 192 -9.95 3.11 -4.07
CA PHE A 192 -9.27 3.60 -2.87
C PHE A 192 -8.45 2.48 -2.25
N ARG A 193 -7.20 2.74 -1.90
CA ARG A 193 -6.40 1.83 -1.07
C ARG A 193 -6.03 2.56 0.22
N PRO A 194 -6.38 1.99 1.38
CA PRO A 194 -6.00 2.61 2.65
C PRO A 194 -4.49 2.47 2.89
N PRO A 195 -3.81 3.51 3.38
CA PRO A 195 -2.46 3.41 3.89
C PRO A 195 -2.29 2.23 4.83
N TYR A 196 -1.18 1.48 4.68
CA TYR A 196 -0.86 0.26 5.46
C TYR A 196 -1.88 -0.88 5.32
N GLY A 197 -2.86 -0.78 4.43
CA GLY A 197 -4.01 -1.68 4.37
C GLY A 197 -5.00 -1.50 5.51
N ASN A 198 -4.82 -0.50 6.36
CA ASN A 198 -5.58 -0.30 7.60
C ASN A 198 -6.85 0.51 7.35
N ILE A 199 -7.98 -0.08 7.70
CA ILE A 199 -9.30 0.56 7.58
C ILE A 199 -10.26 -0.03 8.61
N ASP A 200 -11.21 0.75 9.08
CA ASP A 200 -12.28 0.29 9.94
C ASP A 200 -13.63 0.15 9.20
N GLU A 201 -14.62 -0.36 9.90
CA GLU A 201 -15.93 -0.67 9.32
C GLU A 201 -16.68 0.58 8.86
N ASP A 202 -16.63 1.66 9.64
CA ASP A 202 -17.39 2.88 9.33
C ASP A 202 -16.76 3.62 8.15
N GLN A 203 -15.44 3.57 8.02
CA GLN A 203 -14.71 4.06 6.86
C GLN A 203 -15.08 3.28 5.58
N ILE A 204 -15.20 1.93 5.66
CA ILE A 204 -15.65 1.11 4.52
C ILE A 204 -17.08 1.49 4.11
N LYS A 205 -17.99 1.63 5.07
CA LYS A 205 -19.38 2.03 4.80
C LYS A 205 -19.46 3.39 4.13
N TRP A 206 -18.67 4.35 4.62
CA TRP A 206 -18.64 5.68 4.03
C TRP A 206 -18.07 5.64 2.60
N LEU A 207 -16.96 4.95 2.35
CA LEU A 207 -16.39 4.78 1.01
C LEU A 207 -17.40 4.12 0.06
N ALA A 208 -18.13 3.10 0.52
CA ALA A 208 -19.19 2.46 -0.25
C ALA A 208 -20.30 3.46 -0.62
N SER A 209 -20.70 4.34 0.34
CA SER A 209 -21.70 5.40 0.08
C SER A 209 -21.24 6.42 -0.96
N GLN A 210 -19.92 6.62 -1.08
CA GLN A 210 -19.27 7.46 -2.08
C GLN A 210 -18.92 6.68 -3.37
N GLN A 211 -19.41 5.44 -3.51
CA GLN A 211 -19.17 4.55 -4.66
C GLN A 211 -17.69 4.18 -4.88
N TYR A 212 -16.87 4.20 -3.83
CA TYR A 212 -15.50 3.68 -3.89
C TYR A 212 -15.48 2.16 -3.69
N HIS A 213 -14.57 1.51 -4.39
CA HIS A 213 -14.09 0.17 -4.07
C HIS A 213 -12.78 0.29 -3.27
N VAL A 214 -12.74 -0.40 -2.14
CA VAL A 214 -11.54 -0.47 -1.28
C VAL A 214 -10.71 -1.66 -1.73
N ILE A 215 -9.50 -1.40 -2.19
CA ILE A 215 -8.63 -2.39 -2.82
C ILE A 215 -7.41 -2.66 -1.93
N ASN A 216 -7.36 -3.81 -1.30
CA ASN A 216 -6.15 -4.32 -0.68
C ASN A 216 -5.42 -5.29 -1.64
N TRP A 217 -4.63 -6.19 -1.12
CA TRP A 217 -3.81 -7.14 -1.89
C TRP A 217 -3.78 -8.50 -1.21
N ASN A 218 -3.41 -9.52 -1.96
CA ASN A 218 -3.16 -10.86 -1.44
C ASN A 218 -1.72 -11.36 -1.72
N VAL A 219 -0.93 -10.56 -2.44
CA VAL A 219 0.50 -10.81 -2.65
C VAL A 219 1.29 -9.55 -2.31
N ASP A 220 2.25 -9.69 -1.42
CA ASP A 220 3.12 -8.60 -0.96
C ASP A 220 4.55 -8.85 -1.47
N SER A 221 5.08 -7.89 -2.20
CA SER A 221 6.47 -7.94 -2.68
C SER A 221 7.49 -7.78 -1.56
N LEU A 222 7.09 -7.17 -0.44
CA LEU A 222 7.94 -6.75 0.68
C LEU A 222 9.07 -5.80 0.26
N ASP A 223 8.92 -5.12 -0.87
CA ASP A 223 9.90 -4.19 -1.44
C ASP A 223 10.20 -3.00 -0.50
N TRP A 224 9.19 -2.56 0.25
CA TRP A 224 9.30 -1.52 1.29
C TRP A 224 10.33 -1.83 2.40
N LYS A 225 10.87 -3.05 2.44
CA LYS A 225 11.98 -3.44 3.34
C LYS A 225 13.36 -3.14 2.75
N GLY A 226 13.45 -2.49 1.61
CA GLY A 226 14.71 -2.23 0.91
C GLY A 226 15.36 -3.51 0.37
N LEU A 227 14.54 -4.47 -0.08
CA LEU A 227 15.00 -5.74 -0.61
C LEU A 227 15.63 -5.57 -2.00
N ASN A 228 16.58 -6.45 -2.34
CA ASN A 228 17.12 -6.49 -3.69
C ASN A 228 16.14 -7.11 -4.70
N ALA A 229 16.45 -7.00 -5.98
CA ALA A 229 15.59 -7.45 -7.08
C ALA A 229 15.21 -8.93 -7.01
N ASP A 230 16.14 -9.80 -6.66
CA ASP A 230 15.89 -11.25 -6.59
C ASP A 230 14.95 -11.60 -5.44
N GLN A 231 15.08 -10.91 -4.31
CA GLN A 231 14.21 -11.09 -3.15
C GLN A 231 12.78 -10.60 -3.46
N VAL A 232 12.64 -9.41 -4.06
CA VAL A 232 11.35 -8.85 -4.49
C VAL A 232 10.68 -9.79 -5.49
N ALA A 233 11.40 -10.21 -6.54
CA ALA A 233 10.85 -11.14 -7.53
C ALA A 233 10.45 -12.49 -6.92
N THR A 234 11.25 -13.02 -6.00
CA THR A 234 10.95 -14.28 -5.30
C THR A 234 9.68 -14.16 -4.47
N ASN A 235 9.53 -13.08 -3.69
CA ASN A 235 8.33 -12.85 -2.87
C ASN A 235 7.06 -12.81 -3.72
N VAL A 236 7.10 -12.10 -4.86
CA VAL A 236 5.96 -12.06 -5.77
C VAL A 236 5.71 -13.42 -6.42
N LEU A 237 6.72 -14.00 -7.06
CA LEU A 237 6.56 -15.19 -7.91
C LEU A 237 6.24 -16.47 -7.13
N SER A 238 6.58 -16.52 -5.83
CA SER A 238 6.25 -17.66 -4.95
C SER A 238 4.81 -17.67 -4.47
N HIS A 239 4.16 -16.51 -4.42
CA HIS A 239 2.81 -16.37 -3.84
C HIS A 239 1.73 -16.02 -4.86
N VAL A 240 2.12 -15.51 -6.04
CA VAL A 240 1.17 -15.09 -7.07
C VAL A 240 0.44 -16.26 -7.70
N ASN A 241 -0.88 -16.13 -7.77
CA ASN A 241 -1.81 -17.04 -8.43
C ASN A 241 -2.75 -16.27 -9.35
N PRO A 242 -3.47 -16.93 -10.28
CA PRO A 242 -4.53 -16.27 -11.04
C PRO A 242 -5.51 -15.53 -10.11
N GLY A 243 -5.84 -14.30 -10.47
CA GLY A 243 -6.66 -13.41 -9.66
C GLY A 243 -5.89 -12.56 -8.64
N SER A 244 -4.59 -12.73 -8.48
CA SER A 244 -3.82 -11.98 -7.49
C SER A 244 -3.75 -10.48 -7.79
N ILE A 245 -3.81 -9.70 -6.71
CA ILE A 245 -3.43 -8.29 -6.64
C ILE A 245 -2.08 -8.21 -5.94
N VAL A 246 -1.06 -7.74 -6.66
CA VAL A 246 0.31 -7.64 -6.16
C VAL A 246 0.59 -6.24 -5.66
N LEU A 247 0.92 -6.11 -4.38
CA LEU A 247 1.41 -4.87 -3.80
C LEU A 247 2.89 -4.69 -4.08
N GLN A 248 3.21 -3.54 -4.62
CA GLN A 248 4.56 -2.99 -4.77
C GLN A 248 4.49 -1.48 -4.50
N HIS A 249 5.62 -0.82 -4.36
CA HIS A 249 5.69 0.62 -4.18
C HIS A 249 6.41 1.26 -5.38
N GLY A 250 5.84 2.36 -5.88
CA GLY A 250 6.43 3.16 -6.96
C GLY A 250 7.09 4.43 -6.46
N ALA A 251 6.96 4.69 -5.16
CA ALA A 251 7.68 5.72 -4.40
C ALA A 251 7.70 5.29 -2.93
N GLY A 252 8.67 5.75 -2.17
CA GLY A 252 8.85 5.33 -0.77
C GLY A 252 8.82 6.47 0.22
N GLY A 253 9.01 6.15 1.49
CA GLY A 253 9.33 7.07 2.56
C GLY A 253 10.73 7.69 2.38
N THR A 254 11.06 8.65 3.23
CA THR A 254 12.38 9.30 3.16
C THR A 254 13.49 8.28 3.41
N GLY A 255 14.38 8.11 2.42
CA GLY A 255 15.54 7.21 2.50
C GLY A 255 15.22 5.75 2.21
N GLU A 256 14.01 5.42 1.78
CA GLU A 256 13.68 4.08 1.29
C GLU A 256 14.22 3.90 -0.14
N ASP A 257 14.98 2.81 -0.34
CA ASP A 257 15.50 2.42 -1.65
C ASP A 257 14.58 1.38 -2.30
N LEU A 258 13.88 1.80 -3.35
CA LEU A 258 12.99 0.95 -4.16
C LEU A 258 13.65 0.50 -5.47
N SER A 259 14.97 0.64 -5.60
CA SER A 259 15.68 0.15 -6.79
C SER A 259 15.49 -1.36 -7.01
N GLY A 260 15.25 -2.11 -5.93
CA GLY A 260 14.88 -3.52 -5.98
C GLY A 260 13.58 -3.77 -6.73
N THR A 261 12.55 -2.96 -6.50
CA THR A 261 11.26 -3.01 -7.21
C THR A 261 11.46 -2.80 -8.71
N VAL A 262 12.11 -1.70 -9.08
CA VAL A 262 12.37 -1.36 -10.48
C VAL A 262 13.12 -2.49 -11.21
N LYS A 263 14.18 -3.00 -10.59
CA LYS A 263 15.02 -4.07 -11.17
C LYS A 263 14.34 -5.44 -11.19
N ALA A 264 13.38 -5.71 -10.29
CA ALA A 264 12.63 -6.96 -10.25
C ALA A 264 11.54 -7.04 -11.33
N LEU A 265 10.97 -5.90 -11.73
CA LEU A 265 9.83 -5.84 -12.65
C LEU A 265 10.01 -6.62 -13.96
N PRO A 266 11.13 -6.51 -14.69
CA PRO A 266 11.34 -7.31 -15.89
C PRO A 266 11.18 -8.81 -15.63
N THR A 267 11.83 -9.33 -14.61
CA THR A 267 11.75 -10.74 -14.22
C THR A 267 10.32 -11.16 -13.82
N ILE A 268 9.63 -10.34 -13.06
CA ILE A 268 8.24 -10.60 -12.64
C ILE A 268 7.34 -10.68 -13.86
N ILE A 269 7.40 -9.70 -14.77
CA ILE A 269 6.58 -9.63 -15.97
C ILE A 269 6.83 -10.84 -16.87
N GLU A 270 8.10 -11.11 -17.22
CA GLU A 270 8.48 -12.23 -18.09
C GLU A 270 8.05 -13.58 -17.54
N ARG A 271 8.25 -13.81 -16.23
CA ARG A 271 7.87 -15.08 -15.59
C ARG A 271 6.37 -15.27 -15.51
N LEU A 272 5.59 -14.22 -15.28
CA LEU A 272 4.12 -14.30 -15.28
C LEU A 272 3.59 -14.55 -16.69
N GLN A 273 4.10 -13.83 -17.68
CA GLN A 273 3.73 -14.04 -19.09
C GLN A 273 4.12 -15.44 -19.58
N ALA A 274 5.29 -15.95 -19.21
CA ALA A 274 5.71 -17.32 -19.53
C ALA A 274 4.82 -18.41 -18.90
N ARG A 275 4.16 -18.10 -17.78
CA ARG A 275 3.12 -18.96 -17.17
C ARG A 275 1.75 -18.82 -17.86
N GLY A 276 1.62 -18.01 -18.90
CA GLY A 276 0.37 -17.69 -19.59
C GLY A 276 -0.59 -16.84 -18.73
N ILE A 277 -0.04 -16.04 -17.82
CA ILE A 277 -0.80 -15.07 -17.02
C ILE A 277 -0.78 -13.73 -17.75
N LYS A 278 -1.97 -13.16 -17.95
CA LYS A 278 -2.14 -11.83 -18.50
C LYS A 278 -2.03 -10.80 -17.38
N LEU A 279 -1.22 -9.77 -17.57
CA LEU A 279 -1.13 -8.64 -16.66
C LEU A 279 -2.19 -7.61 -17.05
N VAL A 280 -3.01 -7.22 -16.07
CA VAL A 280 -4.17 -6.33 -16.27
C VAL A 280 -4.24 -5.29 -15.16
N THR A 281 -5.07 -4.28 -15.34
CA THR A 281 -5.37 -3.29 -14.30
C THR A 281 -6.41 -3.81 -13.31
N ILE A 282 -6.52 -3.17 -12.14
CA ILE A 282 -7.55 -3.53 -11.12
C ILE A 282 -8.97 -3.55 -11.70
N PRO A 283 -9.44 -2.53 -12.45
CA PRO A 283 -10.77 -2.57 -13.05
C PRO A 283 -11.00 -3.75 -13.99
N GLU A 284 -9.99 -4.10 -14.79
CA GLU A 284 -10.06 -5.26 -15.68
C GLU A 284 -10.12 -6.56 -14.88
N LEU A 285 -9.25 -6.74 -13.87
CA LEU A 285 -9.21 -7.94 -13.04
C LEU A 285 -10.50 -8.17 -12.26
N LEU A 286 -11.05 -7.10 -11.70
CA LEU A 286 -12.24 -7.17 -10.83
C LEU A 286 -13.56 -6.96 -11.58
N GLN A 287 -13.51 -6.61 -12.87
CA GLN A 287 -14.65 -6.29 -13.70
C GLN A 287 -15.52 -5.17 -13.09
N ILE A 288 -14.87 -4.11 -12.60
CA ILE A 288 -15.48 -2.94 -11.99
C ILE A 288 -15.11 -1.66 -12.77
N PRO A 289 -15.90 -0.57 -12.66
CA PRO A 289 -15.55 0.71 -13.27
C PRO A 289 -14.22 1.26 -12.70
N ALA A 290 -13.39 1.85 -13.55
CA ALA A 290 -12.18 2.56 -13.13
C ALA A 290 -12.48 3.91 -12.47
N GLY A 291 -13.57 4.55 -12.87
CA GLY A 291 -14.04 5.86 -12.45
C GLY A 291 -15.33 6.25 -13.15
N LEU A 292 -15.73 7.50 -12.97
CA LEU A 292 -16.85 8.15 -13.68
C LEU A 292 -16.31 8.93 -14.87
#